data_b9d3a78fea40c620c26ddbcd09e910de
#
_entry.id   b9d3a78fea40c620c26ddbcd09e910de
#
_cell.length_a   1.000
_cell.length_b   1.000
_cell.length_c   1.000
_cell.angle_alpha   90.00
_cell.angle_beta   90.00
_cell.angle_gamma   90.00
#
_symmetry.space_group_name_H-M   'P 1'
#
loop_
_entity.id
_entity.type
_entity.pdbx_description
1 polymer ?
#
loop_
_entity_poly.entity_id
_entity_poly.type
_entity_poly.pdbx_seq_one_letter_code
_entity_poly.pdbx_strand_id
1 'polypeptide(L)'
;NKVYHNNNLVWQKQFFIYNNGVIGNNGNIWVHWSAYPNNYEFNKNENGKLIARGGYGDTQLKIISGGYNVSGYSMLHVVGNYELNIANYGEDWFGLSSVANDYNPNICNQYMKIGDTAKSFHLQIPFSFNGTAYFNWRFLTFHKMYISQIYVV
;
A
#
# COMPACT_ATOMS: atom_id res chain seq x y z
N ASN A 1 -8.18 11.22 -16.65
CA ASN A 1 -9.36 11.87 -17.21
C ASN A 1 -10.62 11.25 -16.61
N LYS A 2 -11.63 12.09 -16.34
CA LYS A 2 -12.95 11.67 -15.88
C LYS A 2 -13.95 11.87 -17.02
N VAL A 3 -14.86 10.92 -17.18
CA VAL A 3 -15.98 11.02 -18.13
C VAL A 3 -17.28 11.06 -17.34
N TYR A 4 -18.12 12.05 -17.62
CA TYR A 4 -19.41 12.26 -16.98
C TYR A 4 -20.53 12.10 -18.01
N HIS A 5 -21.65 11.53 -17.56
CA HIS A 5 -22.92 11.54 -18.28
C HIS A 5 -24.01 12.03 -17.32
N ASN A 6 -24.73 13.09 -17.71
CA ASN A 6 -25.76 13.75 -16.87
C ASN A 6 -25.24 14.08 -15.45
N ASN A 7 -24.02 14.62 -15.34
CA ASN A 7 -23.31 14.89 -14.07
C ASN A 7 -22.95 13.66 -13.22
N ASN A 8 -23.22 12.45 -13.70
CA ASN A 8 -22.77 11.24 -13.03
C ASN A 8 -21.40 10.81 -13.59
N LEU A 9 -20.47 10.49 -12.72
CA LEU A 9 -19.16 9.95 -13.12
C LEU A 9 -19.38 8.55 -13.70
N VAL A 10 -19.11 8.39 -14.99
CA VAL A 10 -19.23 7.09 -15.68
C VAL A 10 -17.88 6.41 -15.90
N TRP A 11 -16.81 7.18 -15.92
CA TRP A 11 -15.47 6.67 -16.06
C TRP A 11 -14.44 7.62 -15.45
N GLN A 12 -13.43 7.05 -14.78
CA GLN A 12 -12.28 7.75 -14.24
C GLN A 12 -11.01 6.99 -14.60
N LYS A 13 -9.99 7.70 -15.08
CA LYS A 13 -8.69 7.09 -15.35
C LYS A 13 -8.14 6.48 -14.06
N GLN A 14 -7.75 5.22 -14.15
CA GLN A 14 -7.06 4.49 -13.08
C GLN A 14 -5.67 4.10 -13.54
N PHE A 15 -4.74 4.12 -12.59
CA PHE A 15 -3.41 3.57 -12.80
C PHE A 15 -3.08 2.62 -11.65
N PHE A 16 -2.82 1.36 -11.98
CA PHE A 16 -2.49 0.35 -10.98
C PHE A 16 -0.99 0.32 -10.72
N ILE A 17 -0.62 0.50 -9.45
CA ILE A 17 0.70 0.20 -8.91
C ILE A 17 0.81 -1.31 -8.66
N TYR A 18 -0.27 -1.92 -8.17
CA TYR A 18 -0.42 -3.35 -7.97
C TYR A 18 -1.87 -3.77 -8.22
N ASN A 19 -2.07 -4.88 -8.92
CA ASN A 19 -3.41 -5.42 -9.19
C ASN A 19 -3.39 -6.95 -9.26
N ASN A 20 -3.90 -7.60 -8.22
CA ASN A 20 -4.11 -9.05 -8.15
C ASN A 20 -2.91 -9.88 -8.65
N GLY A 21 -1.73 -9.64 -8.09
CA GLY A 21 -0.50 -10.35 -8.42
C GLY A 21 0.35 -9.69 -9.51
N VAL A 22 -0.16 -8.64 -10.16
CA VAL A 22 0.54 -7.92 -11.22
C VAL A 22 1.04 -6.58 -10.70
N ILE A 23 2.34 -6.33 -10.78
CA ILE A 23 2.95 -5.04 -10.49
C ILE A 23 2.83 -4.18 -11.76
N GLY A 24 2.42 -2.93 -11.59
CA GLY A 24 2.26 -1.97 -12.70
C GLY A 24 3.54 -1.74 -13.50
N ASN A 25 3.38 -1.21 -14.69
CA ASN A 25 4.43 -1.06 -15.71
C ASN A 25 5.76 -0.54 -15.15
N ASN A 26 6.83 -1.30 -15.41
CA ASN A 26 8.23 -1.02 -15.02
C ASN A 26 8.47 -0.82 -13.53
N GLY A 27 7.48 -1.14 -12.69
CA GLY A 27 7.58 -1.03 -11.26
C GLY A 27 8.14 -2.28 -10.62
N ASN A 28 8.62 -2.11 -9.41
CA ASN A 28 8.90 -3.20 -8.49
C ASN A 28 8.33 -2.79 -7.12
N ILE A 29 8.03 -3.79 -6.29
CA ILE A 29 7.66 -3.59 -4.89
C ILE A 29 8.59 -4.47 -4.08
N TRP A 30 9.26 -3.90 -3.08
CA TRP A 30 10.24 -4.63 -2.28
C TRP A 30 10.29 -4.12 -0.85
N VAL A 31 10.82 -4.96 0.04
CA VAL A 31 11.17 -4.53 1.39
C VAL A 31 12.46 -3.73 1.29
N HIS A 32 12.36 -2.43 1.57
CA HIS A 32 13.50 -1.53 1.57
C HIS A 32 14.31 -1.64 2.87
N TRP A 33 13.62 -1.84 3.99
CA TRP A 33 14.23 -1.95 5.30
C TRP A 33 13.41 -2.84 6.24
N SER A 34 14.09 -3.55 7.12
CA SER A 34 13.49 -4.33 8.19
C SER A 34 14.31 -4.19 9.47
N ALA A 35 13.64 -4.05 10.60
CA ALA A 35 14.30 -4.07 11.91
C ALA A 35 14.91 -5.46 12.23
N TYR A 36 14.26 -6.51 11.70
CA TYR A 36 14.69 -7.90 11.91
C TYR A 36 14.69 -8.63 10.56
N PRO A 37 15.81 -8.61 9.80
CA PRO A 37 15.83 -9.07 8.41
C PRO A 37 15.50 -10.55 8.21
N ASN A 38 15.59 -11.37 9.24
CA ASN A 38 15.33 -12.82 9.16
C ASN A 38 13.97 -13.22 9.78
N ASN A 39 13.13 -12.27 10.14
CA ASN A 39 11.93 -12.52 10.93
C ASN A 39 10.66 -11.93 10.32
N TYR A 40 10.56 -11.96 8.99
CA TYR A 40 9.35 -11.57 8.29
C TYR A 40 9.14 -12.41 7.03
N GLU A 41 7.90 -12.43 6.57
CA GLU A 41 7.51 -12.95 5.26
C GLU A 41 7.07 -11.79 4.38
N PHE A 42 7.58 -11.75 3.15
CA PHE A 42 7.13 -10.83 2.12
C PHE A 42 7.04 -11.56 0.78
N ASN A 43 5.83 -11.66 0.25
CA ASN A 43 5.56 -12.30 -1.03
C ASN A 43 4.80 -11.36 -1.96
N LYS A 44 5.26 -11.20 -3.19
CA LYS A 44 4.66 -10.28 -4.16
C LYS A 44 3.44 -10.85 -4.88
N ASN A 45 3.30 -12.17 -4.90
CA ASN A 45 2.19 -12.83 -5.56
C ASN A 45 1.91 -14.19 -4.93
N GLU A 46 1.14 -14.21 -3.89
CA GLU A 46 0.56 -15.42 -3.35
C GLU A 46 -0.95 -15.40 -3.58
N ASN A 47 -1.41 -16.20 -4.51
CA ASN A 47 -2.83 -16.24 -4.91
C ASN A 47 -3.38 -14.86 -5.34
N GLY A 48 -2.59 -14.12 -6.12
CA GLY A 48 -2.97 -12.79 -6.58
C GLY A 48 -2.84 -11.69 -5.54
N LYS A 49 -2.16 -11.92 -4.41
CA LYS A 49 -2.02 -10.93 -3.33
C LYS A 49 -0.57 -10.65 -3.00
N LEU A 50 -0.31 -9.40 -2.66
CA LEU A 50 0.92 -8.96 -2.01
C LEU A 50 0.77 -9.24 -0.52
N ILE A 51 1.68 -10.03 0.05
CA ILE A 51 1.61 -10.47 1.43
C ILE A 51 2.78 -9.92 2.23
N ALA A 52 2.49 -9.39 3.40
CA ALA A 52 3.47 -9.13 4.44
C ALA A 52 3.02 -9.75 5.74
N ARG A 53 3.95 -10.39 6.44
CA ARG A 53 3.74 -10.96 7.76
C ARG A 53 4.94 -10.65 8.64
N GLY A 54 4.68 -10.15 9.83
CA GLY A 54 5.67 -10.03 10.89
C GLY A 54 5.93 -11.36 11.58
N GLY A 55 7.18 -11.55 11.98
CA GLY A 55 7.57 -12.66 12.83
C GLY A 55 7.46 -12.33 14.32
N TYR A 56 8.32 -12.90 15.14
CA TYR A 56 8.42 -12.61 16.57
C TYR A 56 9.08 -11.26 16.82
N GLY A 57 8.59 -10.51 17.80
CA GLY A 57 9.16 -9.22 18.21
C GLY A 57 8.53 -8.03 17.49
N ASP A 58 9.06 -6.83 17.70
CA ASP A 58 8.62 -5.58 17.07
C ASP A 58 9.05 -5.54 15.59
N THR A 59 8.49 -6.42 14.78
CA THR A 59 8.80 -6.44 13.35
C THR A 59 8.34 -5.15 12.71
N GLN A 60 9.27 -4.43 12.13
CA GLN A 60 9.01 -3.26 11.33
C GLN A 60 9.53 -3.49 9.91
N LEU A 61 8.64 -3.37 8.94
CA LEU A 61 9.01 -3.43 7.54
C LEU A 61 8.70 -2.09 6.88
N LYS A 62 9.57 -1.69 5.98
CA LYS A 62 9.28 -0.65 5.01
C LYS A 62 9.24 -1.24 3.63
N ILE A 63 8.08 -1.23 3.05
CA ILE A 63 7.79 -1.74 1.74
C ILE A 63 7.59 -0.54 0.83
N ILE A 64 8.34 -0.48 -0.25
CA ILE A 64 8.27 0.60 -1.23
C ILE A 64 8.07 0.07 -2.64
N SER A 65 7.52 0.90 -3.51
CA SER A 65 7.43 0.64 -4.94
C SER A 65 8.50 1.36 -5.73
N GLY A 66 8.64 1.00 -7.00
CA GLY A 66 9.26 1.87 -8.01
C GLY A 66 8.48 3.17 -8.18
N GLY A 67 9.06 4.13 -8.90
CA GLY A 67 8.43 5.42 -9.15
C GLY A 67 7.38 5.35 -10.26
N TYR A 68 6.25 6.01 -10.03
CA TYR A 68 5.14 6.13 -10.97
C TYR A 68 4.75 7.58 -11.15
N ASN A 69 4.50 7.98 -12.39
CA ASN A 69 3.96 9.32 -12.66
C ASN A 69 2.48 9.38 -12.23
N VAL A 70 2.21 10.14 -11.18
CA VAL A 70 0.86 10.32 -10.61
C VAL A 70 0.21 11.64 -11.00
N SER A 71 0.78 12.37 -11.96
CA SER A 71 0.20 13.63 -12.45
C SER A 71 -1.22 13.43 -12.97
N GLY A 72 -2.12 14.27 -12.52
CA GLY A 72 -3.54 14.23 -12.89
C GLY A 72 -4.38 13.20 -12.15
N TYR A 73 -3.82 12.55 -11.13
CA TYR A 73 -4.53 11.73 -10.14
C TYR A 73 -4.64 12.50 -8.82
N SER A 74 -5.59 12.13 -7.99
CA SER A 74 -5.89 12.85 -6.75
C SER A 74 -6.23 11.95 -5.55
N MET A 75 -6.30 10.64 -5.76
CA MET A 75 -6.66 9.69 -4.73
C MET A 75 -5.82 8.41 -4.86
N LEU A 76 -5.17 8.01 -3.78
CA LEU A 76 -4.55 6.71 -3.65
C LEU A 76 -5.56 5.74 -3.01
N HIS A 77 -5.71 4.58 -3.62
CA HIS A 77 -6.52 3.49 -3.11
C HIS A 77 -5.63 2.31 -2.72
N VAL A 78 -5.90 1.75 -1.54
CA VAL A 78 -5.29 0.50 -1.08
C VAL A 78 -6.40 -0.45 -0.66
N VAL A 79 -6.50 -1.60 -1.31
CA VAL A 79 -7.54 -2.60 -1.07
C VAL A 79 -6.90 -3.88 -0.58
N GLY A 80 -7.42 -4.41 0.52
CA GLY A 80 -6.85 -5.61 1.10
C GLY A 80 -7.68 -6.18 2.23
N ASN A 81 -7.09 -7.14 2.89
CA ASN A 81 -7.59 -7.69 4.16
C ASN A 81 -6.40 -8.03 5.07
N TYR A 82 -6.66 -8.12 6.34
CA TYR A 82 -5.68 -8.60 7.31
C TYR A 82 -6.24 -9.71 8.19
N GLU A 83 -5.36 -10.57 8.63
CA GLU A 83 -5.61 -11.58 9.64
C GLU A 83 -4.88 -11.21 10.92
N LEU A 84 -5.50 -11.56 12.03
CA LEU A 84 -4.91 -11.39 13.34
C LEU A 84 -3.60 -12.12 13.51
N ASN A 85 -2.81 -11.53 14.37
CA ASN A 85 -1.81 -12.22 15.15
C ASN A 85 -2.03 -11.97 16.66
N ILE A 86 -1.44 -12.82 17.49
CA ILE A 86 -1.67 -13.08 18.91
C ILE A 86 -1.48 -11.88 19.87
N ALA A 87 -1.01 -10.76 19.38
CA ALA A 87 -0.81 -9.56 20.19
C ALA A 87 -1.50 -8.36 19.55
N ASN A 88 -2.45 -7.77 20.26
CA ASN A 88 -3.30 -6.63 19.90
C ASN A 88 -2.59 -5.34 19.47
N TYR A 89 -1.44 -5.41 18.84
CA TYR A 89 -0.61 -4.26 18.46
C TYR A 89 -0.16 -4.38 17.02
N GLY A 90 -0.92 -3.81 16.13
CA GLY A 90 -0.51 -3.66 14.74
C GLY A 90 -0.90 -2.31 14.21
N GLU A 91 0.02 -1.69 13.52
CA GLU A 91 -0.18 -0.41 12.87
C GLU A 91 0.42 -0.48 11.48
N ASP A 92 -0.36 -0.09 10.50
CA ASP A 92 0.13 0.07 9.14
C ASP A 92 -0.06 1.50 8.67
N TRP A 93 0.88 1.96 7.90
CA TRP A 93 0.85 3.27 7.29
C TRP A 93 1.02 3.11 5.80
N PHE A 94 0.08 3.64 5.06
CA PHE A 94 0.10 3.64 3.61
C PHE A 94 0.19 5.06 3.09
N GLY A 95 0.96 5.28 2.03
CA GLY A 95 1.03 6.60 1.44
C GLY A 95 1.90 6.68 0.20
N LEU A 96 2.12 7.90 -0.25
CA LEU A 96 2.98 8.25 -1.36
C LEU A 96 4.10 9.19 -0.91
N SER A 97 5.29 9.00 -1.47
CA SER A 97 6.44 9.88 -1.28
C SER A 97 6.96 10.39 -2.62
N SER A 98 7.50 11.60 -2.63
CA SER A 98 8.18 12.19 -3.80
C SER A 98 9.61 11.69 -3.96
N VAL A 99 10.14 10.99 -2.97
CA VAL A 99 11.52 10.48 -2.94
C VAL A 99 11.50 8.98 -2.74
N ALA A 100 12.27 8.25 -3.55
CA ALA A 100 12.56 6.85 -3.30
C ALA A 100 13.28 6.71 -1.96
N ASN A 101 12.90 5.74 -1.15
CA ASN A 101 13.51 5.44 0.14
C ASN A 101 13.20 6.44 1.27
N ASP A 102 12.20 7.27 1.12
CA ASP A 102 11.77 8.13 2.22
C ASP A 102 11.18 7.30 3.37
N TYR A 103 11.54 7.68 4.59
CA TYR A 103 11.05 7.01 5.79
C TYR A 103 9.58 7.31 6.10
N ASN A 104 9.10 8.45 5.65
CA ASN A 104 7.73 8.85 5.82
C ASN A 104 7.15 9.32 4.50
N PRO A 105 5.97 8.85 4.12
CA PRO A 105 5.28 9.38 2.95
C PRO A 105 5.03 10.88 3.11
N ASN A 106 5.60 11.69 2.20
CA ASN A 106 5.55 13.15 2.29
C ASN A 106 4.51 13.79 1.35
N ILE A 107 3.88 13.00 0.49
CA ILE A 107 2.79 13.46 -0.38
C ILE A 107 1.44 13.23 0.30
N CYS A 108 1.19 12.03 0.75
CA CYS A 108 0.01 11.65 1.52
C CYS A 108 0.30 10.41 2.36
N ASN A 109 -0.40 10.29 3.47
CA ASN A 109 -0.36 9.08 4.27
C ASN A 109 -1.68 8.86 5.02
N GLN A 110 -1.94 7.61 5.34
CA GLN A 110 -3.01 7.22 6.25
C GLN A 110 -2.54 6.09 7.14
N TYR A 111 -2.79 6.27 8.40
CA TYR A 111 -2.59 5.30 9.45
C TYR A 111 -3.78 4.35 9.53
N MET A 112 -3.50 3.06 9.70
CA MET A 112 -4.52 2.04 9.92
C MET A 112 -4.16 1.21 11.15
N LYS A 113 -5.00 1.28 12.17
CA LYS A 113 -4.89 0.43 13.33
C LYS A 113 -5.44 -0.96 13.01
N ILE A 114 -4.65 -1.99 13.31
CA ILE A 114 -5.07 -3.38 13.16
C ILE A 114 -5.82 -3.79 14.43
N GLY A 115 -7.03 -4.26 14.26
CA GLY A 115 -7.90 -4.69 15.36
C GLY A 115 -7.85 -6.18 15.61
N ASP A 116 -8.66 -6.64 16.54
CA ASP A 116 -8.68 -8.02 17.07
C ASP A 116 -9.38 -9.03 16.17
N THR A 117 -9.94 -8.63 15.07
CA THR A 117 -10.64 -9.50 14.13
C THR A 117 -10.15 -9.27 12.71
N ALA A 118 -10.00 -10.34 11.95
CA ALA A 118 -9.69 -10.27 10.53
C ALA A 118 -10.72 -9.38 9.80
N LYS A 119 -10.24 -8.45 8.99
CA LYS A 119 -11.10 -7.50 8.27
C LYS A 119 -10.59 -7.22 6.87
N SER A 120 -11.53 -6.99 5.96
CA SER A 120 -11.26 -6.34 4.68
C SER A 120 -11.28 -4.83 4.85
N PHE A 121 -10.49 -4.14 4.04
CA PHE A 121 -10.43 -2.67 4.03
C PHE A 121 -10.27 -2.13 2.62
N HIS A 122 -10.68 -0.88 2.46
CA HIS A 122 -10.45 -0.08 1.28
C HIS A 122 -10.09 1.34 1.72
N LEU A 123 -8.82 1.65 1.75
CA LEU A 123 -8.34 2.99 2.06
C LEU A 123 -8.45 3.89 0.84
N GLN A 124 -8.85 5.14 1.07
CA GLN A 124 -8.93 6.19 0.07
C GLN A 124 -8.21 7.41 0.62
N ILE A 125 -7.01 7.65 0.12
CA ILE A 125 -6.09 8.65 0.66
C ILE A 125 -5.96 9.79 -0.34
N PRO A 126 -6.55 10.97 -0.09
CA PRO A 126 -6.48 12.09 -1.01
C PRO A 126 -5.06 12.66 -1.08
N PHE A 127 -4.67 13.13 -2.26
CA PHE A 127 -3.41 13.83 -2.44
C PHE A 127 -3.50 14.88 -3.56
N SER A 128 -2.56 15.83 -3.52
CA SER A 128 -2.34 16.83 -4.57
C SER A 128 -0.86 16.87 -4.89
N PHE A 129 -0.47 16.22 -5.99
CA PHE A 129 0.93 16.14 -6.41
C PHE A 129 1.02 15.91 -7.92
N ASN A 130 1.97 16.56 -8.58
CA ASN A 130 2.28 16.34 -9.98
C ASN A 130 3.75 15.89 -10.10
N GLY A 131 3.95 14.70 -10.62
CA GLY A 131 5.29 14.15 -10.80
C GLY A 131 5.37 12.67 -10.48
N THR A 132 6.59 12.20 -10.26
CA THR A 132 6.85 10.81 -9.90
C THR A 132 6.70 10.63 -8.40
N ALA A 133 5.88 9.67 -8.00
CA ALA A 133 5.69 9.27 -6.62
C ALA A 133 6.00 7.79 -6.42
N TYR A 134 6.35 7.44 -5.20
CA TYR A 134 6.69 6.10 -4.74
C TYR A 134 5.67 5.67 -3.69
N PHE A 135 5.02 4.54 -3.88
CA PHE A 135 4.16 3.96 -2.86
C PHE A 135 5.01 3.51 -1.69
N ASN A 136 4.55 3.81 -0.49
CA ASN A 136 5.17 3.44 0.77
C ASN A 136 4.15 2.72 1.65
N TRP A 137 4.58 1.61 2.20
CA TRP A 137 3.85 0.87 3.20
C TRP A 137 4.79 0.58 4.38
N ARG A 138 4.49 1.17 5.52
CA ARG A 138 5.12 0.85 6.77
C ARG A 138 4.26 -0.15 7.52
N PHE A 139 4.76 -1.35 7.61
CA PHE A 139 4.15 -2.45 8.33
C PHE A 139 4.75 -2.53 9.73
N LEU A 140 3.91 -2.61 10.75
CA LEU A 140 4.32 -2.72 12.14
C LEU A 140 3.65 -3.91 12.81
N THR A 141 4.51 -4.82 13.30
CA THR A 141 4.18 -5.95 14.18
C THR A 141 3.38 -7.15 13.61
N PHE A 142 2.92 -7.98 14.46
CA PHE A 142 2.49 -9.38 14.48
C PHE A 142 1.18 -9.71 13.71
N HIS A 143 0.92 -9.11 12.58
CA HIS A 143 -0.24 -9.49 11.79
C HIS A 143 0.16 -9.99 10.41
N LYS A 144 -0.77 -10.54 9.67
CA LYS A 144 -0.61 -10.88 8.27
C LYS A 144 -1.53 -9.99 7.44
N MET A 145 -0.92 -9.26 6.53
CA MET A 145 -1.60 -8.34 5.63
C MET A 145 -1.59 -8.90 4.21
N TYR A 146 -2.72 -8.78 3.54
CA TYR A 146 -2.93 -9.19 2.16
C TYR A 146 -3.42 -7.99 1.36
N ILE A 147 -2.64 -7.49 0.44
CA ILE A 147 -3.04 -6.41 -0.46
C ILE A 147 -3.42 -7.00 -1.82
N SER A 148 -4.64 -6.75 -2.26
CA SER A 148 -5.12 -7.15 -3.59
C SER A 148 -4.89 -6.06 -4.64
N GLN A 149 -5.05 -4.79 -4.26
CA GLN A 149 -4.91 -3.68 -5.18
C GLN A 149 -4.28 -2.46 -4.53
N ILE A 150 -3.42 -1.76 -5.29
CA ILE A 150 -2.91 -0.43 -5.01
C ILE A 150 -3.04 0.36 -6.32
N TYR A 151 -3.81 1.44 -6.32
CA TYR A 151 -4.03 2.24 -7.52
C TYR A 151 -4.33 3.71 -7.21
N VAL A 152 -4.17 4.55 -8.22
CA VAL A 152 -4.53 5.98 -8.15
C VAL A 152 -5.61 6.34 -9.17
N VAL A 153 -6.47 7.29 -8.81
CA VAL A 153 -7.55 7.82 -9.66
C VAL A 153 -7.57 9.35 -9.67
#